data_f05b18728f30479931ff989bf982de05
#
_entry.id   f05b18728f30479931ff989bf982de05
#
_cell.length_a   1.000
_cell.length_b   1.000
_cell.length_c   1.000
_cell.angle_alpha   90.00
_cell.angle_beta   90.00
_cell.angle_gamma   90.00
#
_symmetry.space_group_name_H-M   'P 1'
#
loop_
_entity.id
_entity.type
_entity.pdbx_description
1 polymer ?
#
loop_
_entity_poly.entity_id
_entity_poly.type
_entity_poly.pdbx_seq_one_letter_code
_entity_poly.pdbx_strand_id
1 'polypeptide(L)'
;MVRVSVASVVRGLVFSRPFIRGCLAEGVVNYSALARLLAEELRARGISASHGAIKMALVRIREEVVESERELKAKLKRVLGSTVLQLQSDLVVVTVRKHAVMARIPGIVKSMEMARFFQILQGVNTFTFIVSRENLEELLRNVGRDDVVEILEDQAAVILVSPRDIVETPGVVALIASTLYENDINITQIVSCYNDTIVLVDAMKAWEAYRVLETLIKSMRG
;
A
#
# COMPACT_ATOMS: atom_id res chain seq x y z
N MET A 1 -2.37 5.98 39.57
CA MET A 1 -2.92 5.16 38.45
C MET A 1 -3.95 5.99 37.71
N VAL A 2 -3.66 6.38 36.47
CA VAL A 2 -4.63 7.10 35.62
C VAL A 2 -5.76 6.11 35.30
N ARG A 3 -6.98 6.42 35.73
CA ARG A 3 -8.19 5.63 35.45
C ARG A 3 -8.47 5.76 33.96
N VAL A 4 -7.99 4.80 33.15
CA VAL A 4 -8.28 4.78 31.71
C VAL A 4 -9.77 4.56 31.52
N SER A 5 -10.47 5.52 30.90
CA SER A 5 -11.90 5.40 30.69
C SER A 5 -12.23 4.31 29.67
N VAL A 6 -13.31 3.55 29.88
CA VAL A 6 -13.78 2.56 28.91
C VAL A 6 -13.96 3.17 27.53
N ALA A 7 -14.47 4.40 27.43
CA ALA A 7 -14.63 5.11 26.17
C ALA A 7 -13.30 5.34 25.45
N SER A 8 -12.23 5.71 26.16
CA SER A 8 -10.90 5.90 25.59
C SER A 8 -10.32 4.59 25.04
N VAL A 9 -10.51 3.46 25.74
CA VAL A 9 -10.03 2.16 25.27
C VAL A 9 -10.82 1.70 24.06
N VAL A 10 -12.15 1.81 24.10
CA VAL A 10 -13.03 1.48 22.96
C VAL A 10 -12.67 2.33 21.75
N ARG A 11 -12.40 3.62 21.93
CA ARG A 11 -11.92 4.52 20.86
C ARG A 11 -10.61 4.00 20.26
N GLY A 12 -9.61 3.68 21.07
CA GLY A 12 -8.34 3.13 20.61
C GLY A 12 -8.53 1.84 19.80
N LEU A 13 -9.39 0.93 20.25
CA LEU A 13 -9.70 -0.32 19.57
C LEU A 13 -10.40 -0.11 18.21
N VAL A 14 -11.28 0.87 18.09
CA VAL A 14 -11.96 1.21 16.83
C VAL A 14 -10.97 1.86 15.86
N PHE A 15 -10.19 2.85 16.33
CA PHE A 15 -9.26 3.60 15.47
C PHE A 15 -8.06 2.76 15.00
N SER A 16 -7.68 1.70 15.75
CA SER A 16 -6.65 0.75 15.31
C SER A 16 -7.14 -0.26 14.25
N ARG A 17 -8.43 -0.24 13.87
CA ARG A 17 -9.06 -1.22 12.96
C ARG A 17 -9.76 -0.50 11.80
N PRO A 18 -9.05 -0.26 10.69
CA PRO A 18 -9.59 0.49 9.55
C PRO A 18 -10.93 -0.07 9.03
N PHE A 19 -11.08 -1.41 8.94
CA PHE A 19 -12.32 -2.04 8.49
C PHE A 19 -13.50 -1.75 9.43
N ILE A 20 -13.31 -1.86 10.76
CA ILE A 20 -14.37 -1.55 11.73
C ILE A 20 -14.70 -0.06 11.68
N ARG A 21 -13.71 0.79 11.54
CA ARG A 21 -13.88 2.23 11.42
C ARG A 21 -14.70 2.59 10.17
N GLY A 22 -14.37 2.01 9.02
CA GLY A 22 -15.12 2.21 7.78
C GLY A 22 -16.58 1.76 7.90
N CYS A 23 -16.83 0.54 8.40
CA CYS A 23 -18.19 0.04 8.63
C CYS A 23 -18.98 0.91 9.61
N LEU A 24 -18.34 1.44 10.65
CA LEU A 24 -18.97 2.33 11.63
C LEU A 24 -19.35 3.67 11.00
N ALA A 25 -18.49 4.23 10.13
CA ALA A 25 -18.77 5.44 9.37
C ALA A 25 -19.97 5.28 8.44
N GLU A 26 -20.02 4.18 7.68
CA GLU A 26 -21.13 3.85 6.76
C GLU A 26 -22.43 3.49 7.50
N GLY A 27 -22.38 3.25 8.82
CA GLY A 27 -23.57 2.91 9.61
C GLY A 27 -24.07 1.46 9.45
N VAL A 28 -23.26 0.57 8.87
CA VAL A 28 -23.60 -0.85 8.62
C VAL A 28 -23.23 -1.78 9.77
N VAL A 29 -22.81 -1.22 10.91
CA VAL A 29 -22.37 -2.00 12.08
C VAL A 29 -23.56 -2.38 12.97
N ASN A 30 -23.62 -3.67 13.34
CA ASN A 30 -24.44 -4.09 14.47
C ASN A 30 -23.73 -3.74 15.79
N TYR A 31 -24.13 -2.63 16.41
CA TYR A 31 -23.53 -2.12 17.66
C TYR A 31 -23.52 -3.15 18.79
N SER A 32 -24.57 -3.99 18.91
CA SER A 32 -24.64 -4.99 19.97
C SER A 32 -23.66 -6.14 19.74
N ALA A 33 -23.48 -6.57 18.48
CA ALA A 33 -22.49 -7.58 18.14
C ALA A 33 -21.07 -7.06 18.35
N LEU A 34 -20.78 -5.84 17.85
CA LEU A 34 -19.48 -5.21 18.05
C LEU A 34 -19.17 -4.97 19.54
N ALA A 35 -20.16 -4.55 20.33
CA ALA A 35 -19.97 -4.36 21.77
C ALA A 35 -19.63 -5.67 22.50
N ARG A 36 -20.19 -6.82 22.08
CA ARG A 36 -19.81 -8.15 22.64
C ARG A 36 -18.36 -8.49 22.30
N LEU A 37 -17.97 -8.33 21.04
CA LEU A 37 -16.58 -8.57 20.60
C LEU A 37 -15.59 -7.73 21.42
N LEU A 38 -15.85 -6.44 21.56
CA LEU A 38 -14.98 -5.53 22.31
C LEU A 38 -15.01 -5.81 23.82
N ALA A 39 -16.12 -6.31 24.39
CA ALA A 39 -16.20 -6.70 25.79
C ALA A 39 -15.25 -7.86 26.14
N GLU A 40 -15.12 -8.83 25.22
CA GLU A 40 -14.18 -9.94 25.38
C GLU A 40 -12.74 -9.45 25.40
N GLU A 41 -12.39 -8.53 24.48
CA GLU A 41 -11.04 -7.96 24.43
C GLU A 41 -10.71 -7.07 25.63
N LEU A 42 -11.67 -6.26 26.09
CA LEU A 42 -11.51 -5.47 27.29
C LEU A 42 -11.27 -6.36 28.51
N ARG A 43 -12.02 -7.47 28.63
CA ARG A 43 -11.85 -8.45 29.69
C ARG A 43 -10.47 -9.11 29.66
N ALA A 44 -9.99 -9.47 28.48
CA ALA A 44 -8.64 -10.02 28.30
C ALA A 44 -7.54 -9.03 28.74
N ARG A 45 -7.82 -7.73 28.71
CA ARG A 45 -6.94 -6.65 29.21
C ARG A 45 -7.17 -6.28 30.67
N GLY A 46 -8.01 -7.05 31.41
CA GLY A 46 -8.34 -6.77 32.80
C GLY A 46 -9.30 -5.59 33.00
N ILE A 47 -9.96 -5.12 31.93
CA ILE A 47 -10.89 -3.98 31.99
C ILE A 47 -12.32 -4.51 32.02
N SER A 48 -13.03 -4.26 33.13
CA SER A 48 -14.45 -4.60 33.26
C SER A 48 -15.31 -3.45 32.73
N ALA A 49 -16.19 -3.74 31.77
CA ALA A 49 -17.14 -2.79 31.24
C ALA A 49 -18.46 -3.48 30.92
N SER A 50 -19.59 -2.81 31.20
CA SER A 50 -20.89 -3.34 30.81
C SER A 50 -21.08 -3.23 29.29
N HIS A 51 -21.83 -4.17 28.71
CA HIS A 51 -22.20 -4.15 27.30
C HIS A 51 -22.85 -2.81 26.88
N GLY A 52 -23.73 -2.26 27.74
CA GLY A 52 -24.36 -0.97 27.51
C GLY A 52 -23.37 0.20 27.46
N ALA A 53 -22.36 0.21 28.36
CA ALA A 53 -21.32 1.23 28.38
C ALA A 53 -20.47 1.22 27.08
N ILE A 54 -20.10 0.02 26.60
CA ILE A 54 -19.35 -0.14 25.36
C ILE A 54 -20.20 0.31 24.17
N LYS A 55 -21.47 -0.10 24.11
CA LYS A 55 -22.40 0.31 23.05
C LYS A 55 -22.57 1.84 22.99
N MET A 56 -22.74 2.48 24.14
CA MET A 56 -22.85 3.95 24.22
C MET A 56 -21.54 4.64 23.81
N ALA A 57 -20.38 4.06 24.15
CA ALA A 57 -19.09 4.57 23.67
C ALA A 57 -18.99 4.50 22.14
N LEU A 58 -19.38 3.38 21.52
CA LEU A 58 -19.41 3.22 20.07
C LEU A 58 -20.32 4.26 19.37
N VAL A 59 -21.51 4.49 19.93
CA VAL A 59 -22.43 5.51 19.38
C VAL A 59 -21.81 6.90 19.41
N ARG A 60 -21.15 7.27 20.51
CA ARG A 60 -20.48 8.59 20.63
C ARG A 60 -19.28 8.73 19.69
N ILE A 61 -18.49 7.65 19.54
CA ILE A 61 -17.30 7.65 18.67
C ILE A 61 -17.69 7.74 17.19
N ARG A 62 -18.90 7.28 16.84
CA ARG A 62 -19.34 7.28 15.44
C ARG A 62 -19.26 8.66 14.78
N GLU A 63 -19.65 9.72 15.45
CA GLU A 63 -19.60 11.08 14.91
C GLU A 63 -18.18 11.50 14.56
N GLU A 64 -17.23 11.22 15.47
CA GLU A 64 -15.80 11.47 15.24
C GLU A 64 -15.25 10.64 14.08
N VAL A 65 -15.66 9.38 14.01
CA VAL A 65 -15.24 8.46 12.94
C VAL A 65 -15.80 8.93 11.58
N VAL A 66 -17.07 9.31 11.51
CA VAL A 66 -17.70 9.82 10.27
C VAL A 66 -16.96 11.04 9.75
N GLU A 67 -16.64 12.00 10.61
CA GLU A 67 -15.95 13.21 10.18
C GLU A 67 -14.52 12.91 9.73
N SER A 68 -13.78 12.09 10.49
CA SER A 68 -12.42 11.66 10.12
C SER A 68 -12.39 10.91 8.78
N GLU A 69 -13.34 10.00 8.53
CA GLU A 69 -13.46 9.28 7.27
C GLU A 69 -13.85 10.19 6.10
N ARG A 70 -14.72 11.16 6.35
CA ARG A 70 -15.12 12.14 5.34
C ARG A 70 -13.94 13.00 4.89
N GLU A 71 -13.15 13.50 5.83
CA GLU A 71 -11.93 14.26 5.53
C GLU A 71 -10.91 13.44 4.75
N LEU A 72 -10.68 12.18 5.18
CA LEU A 72 -9.78 11.27 4.50
C LEU A 72 -10.25 10.95 3.07
N LYS A 73 -11.53 10.62 2.90
CA LYS A 73 -12.14 10.37 1.58
C LYS A 73 -12.00 11.58 0.66
N ALA A 74 -12.17 12.80 1.17
CA ALA A 74 -12.00 14.02 0.38
C ALA A 74 -10.55 14.21 -0.09
N LYS A 75 -9.56 13.94 0.78
CA LYS A 75 -8.13 13.99 0.40
C LYS A 75 -7.79 12.93 -0.63
N LEU A 76 -8.21 11.68 -0.42
CA LEU A 76 -8.01 10.56 -1.34
C LEU A 76 -8.64 10.86 -2.71
N LYS A 77 -9.88 11.36 -2.72
CA LYS A 77 -10.58 11.76 -3.95
C LYS A 77 -9.79 12.80 -4.74
N ARG A 78 -9.26 13.83 -4.08
CA ARG A 78 -8.46 14.88 -4.74
C ARG A 78 -7.17 14.33 -5.34
N VAL A 79 -6.42 13.51 -4.59
CA VAL A 79 -5.14 12.95 -5.04
C VAL A 79 -5.37 11.94 -6.15
N LEU A 80 -6.18 10.92 -5.92
CA LEU A 80 -6.41 9.86 -6.90
C LEU A 80 -7.16 10.36 -8.13
N GLY A 81 -8.13 11.26 -7.98
CA GLY A 81 -8.83 11.86 -9.12
C GLY A 81 -7.92 12.62 -10.06
N SER A 82 -6.80 13.15 -9.57
CA SER A 82 -5.78 13.85 -10.37
C SER A 82 -4.62 12.93 -10.81
N THR A 83 -4.66 11.66 -10.44
CA THR A 83 -3.62 10.68 -10.79
C THR A 83 -3.77 10.22 -12.23
N VAL A 84 -2.62 10.01 -12.91
CA VAL A 84 -2.54 9.45 -14.25
C VAL A 84 -1.85 8.10 -14.19
N LEU A 85 -2.38 7.12 -14.93
CA LEU A 85 -1.79 5.79 -15.03
C LEU A 85 -0.93 5.64 -16.27
N GLN A 86 0.17 4.91 -16.09
CA GLN A 86 1.01 4.42 -17.18
C GLN A 86 1.23 2.93 -16.97
N LEU A 87 1.29 2.16 -18.06
CA LEU A 87 1.62 0.74 -18.05
C LEU A 87 2.95 0.52 -18.74
N GLN A 88 3.87 -0.15 -18.05
CA GLN A 88 5.18 -0.50 -18.54
C GLN A 88 5.31 -2.02 -18.53
N SER A 89 5.38 -2.63 -19.71
CA SER A 89 5.51 -4.07 -19.87
C SER A 89 6.96 -4.49 -20.10
N ASP A 90 7.15 -5.81 -20.12
CA ASP A 90 8.41 -6.47 -20.45
C ASP A 90 9.55 -6.05 -19.52
N LEU A 91 9.28 -6.23 -18.22
CA LEU A 91 10.21 -5.94 -17.13
C LEU A 91 10.74 -7.22 -16.49
N VAL A 92 11.92 -7.11 -15.91
CA VAL A 92 12.56 -8.17 -15.12
C VAL A 92 13.02 -7.58 -13.79
N VAL A 93 12.80 -8.32 -12.70
CA VAL A 93 13.28 -7.98 -11.37
C VAL A 93 14.46 -8.86 -11.03
N VAL A 94 15.61 -8.26 -10.74
CA VAL A 94 16.86 -8.95 -10.40
C VAL A 94 17.27 -8.57 -8.98
N THR A 95 17.31 -9.54 -8.09
CA THR A 95 17.77 -9.38 -6.71
C THR A 95 19.17 -9.93 -6.56
N VAL A 96 20.09 -9.12 -6.04
CA VAL A 96 21.52 -9.44 -5.88
C VAL A 96 22.00 -9.20 -4.47
N ARG A 97 23.11 -9.86 -4.07
CA ARG A 97 23.76 -9.64 -2.78
C ARG A 97 24.36 -8.25 -2.70
N LYS A 98 24.07 -7.53 -1.61
CA LYS A 98 24.47 -6.13 -1.42
C LYS A 98 26.00 -5.92 -1.50
N HIS A 99 26.78 -6.75 -0.80
CA HIS A 99 28.23 -6.60 -0.75
C HIS A 99 28.91 -6.74 -2.11
N ALA A 100 28.32 -7.51 -3.02
CA ALA A 100 28.87 -7.77 -4.34
C ALA A 100 28.74 -6.59 -5.30
N VAL A 101 27.72 -5.77 -5.14
CA VAL A 101 27.38 -4.71 -6.12
C VAL A 101 27.63 -3.30 -5.62
N MET A 102 27.82 -3.11 -4.31
CA MET A 102 27.90 -1.77 -3.71
C MET A 102 28.93 -0.85 -4.39
N ALA A 103 30.14 -1.37 -4.66
CA ALA A 103 31.18 -0.60 -5.36
C ALA A 103 30.92 -0.41 -6.85
N ARG A 104 30.02 -1.20 -7.44
CA ARG A 104 29.69 -1.21 -8.87
C ARG A 104 28.49 -0.32 -9.21
N ILE A 105 27.73 0.14 -8.21
CA ILE A 105 26.51 0.95 -8.40
C ILE A 105 26.70 2.11 -9.37
N PRO A 106 27.77 2.95 -9.26
CA PRO A 106 27.92 4.07 -10.20
C PRO A 106 28.07 3.61 -11.66
N GLY A 107 28.76 2.50 -11.90
CA GLY A 107 28.90 1.91 -13.25
C GLY A 107 27.59 1.34 -13.77
N ILE A 108 26.83 0.65 -12.90
CA ILE A 108 25.50 0.11 -13.24
C ILE A 108 24.54 1.25 -13.62
N VAL A 109 24.46 2.28 -12.81
CA VAL A 109 23.60 3.44 -13.09
C VAL A 109 23.95 4.07 -14.43
N LYS A 110 25.26 4.24 -14.70
CA LYS A 110 25.72 4.79 -15.98
C LYS A 110 25.36 3.90 -17.18
N SER A 111 25.48 2.59 -17.05
CA SER A 111 25.14 1.65 -18.14
C SER A 111 23.65 1.61 -18.41
N MET A 112 22.80 1.95 -17.44
CA MET A 112 21.35 1.95 -17.54
C MET A 112 20.76 3.34 -17.88
N GLU A 113 21.58 4.33 -18.19
CA GLU A 113 21.14 5.71 -18.48
C GLU A 113 20.12 5.78 -19.63
N MET A 114 20.29 4.93 -20.63
CA MET A 114 19.40 4.87 -21.80
C MET A 114 18.34 3.76 -21.70
N ALA A 115 18.25 3.06 -20.57
CA ALA A 115 17.25 2.03 -20.39
C ALA A 115 15.84 2.62 -20.37
N ARG A 116 14.92 1.99 -21.07
CA ARG A 116 13.50 2.39 -21.13
C ARG A 116 12.85 2.40 -19.73
N PHE A 117 13.25 1.47 -18.87
CA PHE A 117 12.84 1.41 -17.48
C PHE A 117 14.00 0.92 -16.61
N PHE A 118 14.31 1.65 -15.58
CA PHE A 118 15.31 1.28 -14.59
C PHE A 118 14.94 1.81 -13.21
N GLN A 119 14.90 0.90 -12.23
CA GLN A 119 14.76 1.23 -10.81
C GLN A 119 15.82 0.46 -10.02
N ILE A 120 16.32 1.08 -8.97
CA ILE A 120 17.26 0.47 -8.03
C ILE A 120 16.76 0.66 -6.62
N LEU A 121 16.66 -0.44 -5.87
CA LEU A 121 16.17 -0.46 -4.51
C LEU A 121 17.21 -1.10 -3.61
N GLN A 122 17.52 -0.47 -2.50
CA GLN A 122 18.43 -1.01 -1.52
C GLN A 122 17.65 -1.60 -0.35
N GLY A 123 17.73 -2.93 -0.20
CA GLY A 123 17.30 -3.63 1.00
C GLY A 123 18.39 -3.66 2.07
N VAL A 124 18.16 -4.38 3.16
CA VAL A 124 19.15 -4.56 4.23
C VAL A 124 20.38 -5.33 3.71
N ASN A 125 20.16 -6.46 3.06
CA ASN A 125 21.21 -7.39 2.60
C ASN A 125 21.29 -7.55 1.09
N THR A 126 20.39 -6.91 0.34
CA THR A 126 20.27 -7.04 -1.11
C THR A 126 20.13 -5.69 -1.79
N PHE A 127 20.39 -5.67 -3.09
CA PHE A 127 19.86 -4.71 -4.04
C PHE A 127 18.86 -5.41 -4.95
N THR A 128 17.79 -4.72 -5.29
CA THR A 128 16.84 -5.16 -6.30
C THR A 128 16.85 -4.16 -7.45
N PHE A 129 17.08 -4.66 -8.65
CA PHE A 129 17.02 -3.91 -9.88
C PHE A 129 15.76 -4.28 -10.63
N ILE A 130 15.05 -3.30 -11.15
CA ILE A 130 13.92 -3.51 -12.04
C ILE A 130 14.32 -2.88 -13.37
N VAL A 131 14.43 -3.71 -14.40
CA VAL A 131 14.93 -3.27 -15.71
C VAL A 131 14.03 -3.75 -16.83
N SER A 132 14.06 -3.06 -17.95
CA SER A 132 13.51 -3.58 -19.19
C SER A 132 14.24 -4.86 -19.59
N ARG A 133 13.52 -5.83 -20.16
CA ARG A 133 14.09 -7.15 -20.54
C ARG A 133 15.31 -7.04 -21.45
N GLU A 134 15.29 -6.09 -22.38
CA GLU A 134 16.40 -5.84 -23.29
C GLU A 134 17.71 -5.43 -22.58
N ASN A 135 17.63 -4.91 -21.37
CA ASN A 135 18.79 -4.50 -20.57
C ASN A 135 19.27 -5.57 -19.58
N LEU A 136 18.58 -6.73 -19.47
CA LEU A 136 18.88 -7.77 -18.48
C LEU A 136 20.32 -8.28 -18.61
N GLU A 137 20.77 -8.63 -19.81
CA GLU A 137 22.11 -9.20 -20.02
C GLU A 137 23.22 -8.18 -19.70
N GLU A 138 22.97 -6.90 -19.96
CA GLU A 138 23.90 -5.83 -19.61
C GLU A 138 23.97 -5.65 -18.08
N LEU A 139 22.85 -5.68 -17.40
CA LEU A 139 22.80 -5.66 -15.94
C LEU A 139 23.57 -6.85 -15.35
N LEU A 140 23.30 -8.08 -15.83
CA LEU A 140 23.93 -9.30 -15.32
C LEU A 140 25.46 -9.30 -15.50
N ARG A 141 25.97 -8.72 -16.59
CA ARG A 141 27.43 -8.52 -16.78
C ARG A 141 28.02 -7.59 -15.72
N ASN A 142 27.29 -6.56 -15.33
CA ASN A 142 27.74 -5.58 -14.35
C ASN A 142 27.66 -6.07 -12.91
N VAL A 143 26.61 -6.85 -12.55
CA VAL A 143 26.41 -7.32 -11.17
C VAL A 143 27.17 -8.64 -10.90
N GLY A 144 27.42 -9.47 -11.90
CA GLY A 144 27.98 -10.81 -11.76
C GLY A 144 26.89 -11.86 -11.47
N ARG A 145 26.84 -12.90 -12.30
CA ARG A 145 25.77 -13.93 -12.20
C ARG A 145 25.80 -14.71 -10.89
N ASP A 146 26.99 -14.93 -10.31
CA ASP A 146 27.15 -15.68 -9.05
C ASP A 146 26.58 -14.95 -7.83
N ASP A 147 26.40 -13.64 -7.93
CA ASP A 147 25.86 -12.81 -6.87
C ASP A 147 24.36 -12.59 -6.98
N VAL A 148 23.73 -13.11 -8.03
CA VAL A 148 22.27 -13.06 -8.21
C VAL A 148 21.62 -14.02 -7.22
N VAL A 149 20.64 -13.51 -6.48
CA VAL A 149 19.82 -14.27 -5.55
C VAL A 149 18.57 -14.78 -6.23
N GLU A 150 17.95 -13.94 -7.07
CA GLU A 150 16.69 -14.25 -7.75
C GLU A 150 16.52 -13.39 -9.00
N ILE A 151 15.91 -13.96 -10.01
CA ILE A 151 15.42 -13.26 -11.21
C ILE A 151 13.95 -13.61 -11.36
N LEU A 152 13.08 -12.60 -11.32
CA LEU A 152 11.66 -12.72 -11.65
C LEU A 152 11.47 -12.11 -13.03
N GLU A 153 11.22 -12.96 -14.00
CA GLU A 153 10.88 -12.57 -15.37
C GLU A 153 9.38 -12.28 -15.51
N ASP A 154 8.98 -11.85 -16.69
CA ASP A 154 7.58 -11.63 -17.06
C ASP A 154 6.83 -10.71 -16.07
N GLN A 155 7.46 -9.57 -15.75
CA GLN A 155 6.89 -8.56 -14.90
C GLN A 155 6.42 -7.34 -15.69
N ALA A 156 5.43 -6.64 -15.13
CA ALA A 156 4.98 -5.35 -15.64
C ALA A 156 4.75 -4.39 -14.48
N ALA A 157 4.86 -3.10 -14.76
CA ALA A 157 4.62 -2.04 -13.79
C ALA A 157 3.41 -1.20 -14.18
N VAL A 158 2.47 -1.04 -13.26
CA VAL A 158 1.47 0.02 -13.31
C VAL A 158 2.00 1.18 -12.49
N ILE A 159 2.22 2.31 -13.16
CA ILE A 159 2.79 3.52 -12.57
C ILE A 159 1.66 4.53 -12.37
N LEU A 160 1.49 4.97 -11.14
CA LEU A 160 0.54 6.00 -10.75
C LEU A 160 1.31 7.30 -10.55
N VAL A 161 1.17 8.23 -11.49
CA VAL A 161 1.75 9.57 -11.40
C VAL A 161 0.72 10.49 -10.74
N SER A 162 0.97 10.87 -9.51
CA SER A 162 0.03 11.59 -8.65
C SER A 162 0.49 13.03 -8.37
N PRO A 163 -0.40 13.94 -7.96
CA PRO A 163 0.02 15.25 -7.49
C PRO A 163 0.85 15.12 -6.20
N ARG A 164 1.66 16.17 -5.91
CA ARG A 164 2.54 16.21 -4.71
C ARG A 164 1.81 15.90 -3.40
N ASP A 165 0.54 16.24 -3.32
CA ASP A 165 -0.31 16.00 -2.14
C ASP A 165 -0.33 14.53 -1.69
N ILE A 166 0.09 13.59 -2.56
CA ILE A 166 0.20 12.16 -2.20
C ILE A 166 1.13 11.93 -1.01
N VAL A 167 2.21 12.72 -0.90
CA VAL A 167 3.22 12.58 0.18
C VAL A 167 2.60 12.80 1.57
N GLU A 168 1.58 13.65 1.65
CA GLU A 168 0.91 14.03 2.90
C GLU A 168 -0.48 13.39 3.05
N THR A 169 -0.90 12.55 2.09
CA THR A 169 -2.22 11.93 2.11
C THR A 169 -2.12 10.47 2.53
N PRO A 170 -2.48 10.15 3.79
CA PRO A 170 -2.47 8.77 4.26
C PRO A 170 -3.52 7.93 3.52
N GLY A 171 -3.25 6.63 3.36
CA GLY A 171 -4.20 5.67 2.82
C GLY A 171 -4.17 5.46 1.31
N VAL A 172 -3.44 6.27 0.53
CA VAL A 172 -3.36 6.09 -0.94
C VAL A 172 -2.81 4.71 -1.29
N VAL A 173 -1.65 4.33 -0.75
CA VAL A 173 -1.05 3.01 -1.00
C VAL A 173 -1.93 1.88 -0.49
N ALA A 174 -2.59 2.07 0.67
CA ALA A 174 -3.50 1.08 1.22
C ALA A 174 -4.71 0.84 0.29
N LEU A 175 -5.27 1.91 -0.28
CA LEU A 175 -6.40 1.81 -1.22
C LEU A 175 -5.99 1.14 -2.53
N ILE A 176 -4.82 1.48 -3.08
CA ILE A 176 -4.25 0.81 -4.26
C ILE A 176 -4.08 -0.69 -3.99
N ALA A 177 -3.42 -1.04 -2.88
CA ALA A 177 -3.18 -2.43 -2.51
C ALA A 177 -4.47 -3.21 -2.25
N SER A 178 -5.45 -2.61 -1.56
CA SER A 178 -6.77 -3.23 -1.34
C SER A 178 -7.52 -3.47 -2.65
N THR A 179 -7.48 -2.50 -3.58
CA THR A 179 -8.12 -2.65 -4.89
C THR A 179 -7.54 -3.83 -5.68
N LEU A 180 -6.22 -3.99 -5.65
CA LEU A 180 -5.57 -5.13 -6.32
C LEU A 180 -5.89 -6.44 -5.61
N TYR A 181 -5.82 -6.47 -4.28
CA TYR A 181 -6.16 -7.63 -3.46
C TYR A 181 -7.61 -8.12 -3.71
N GLU A 182 -8.58 -7.22 -3.75
CA GLU A 182 -10.00 -7.54 -4.01
C GLU A 182 -10.25 -8.10 -5.42
N ASN A 183 -9.28 -7.98 -6.33
CA ASN A 183 -9.32 -8.52 -7.68
C ASN A 183 -8.32 -9.67 -7.91
N ASP A 184 -7.84 -10.33 -6.86
CA ASP A 184 -6.88 -11.45 -6.92
C ASP A 184 -5.61 -11.14 -7.71
N ILE A 185 -5.10 -9.91 -7.56
CA ILE A 185 -3.87 -9.46 -8.20
C ILE A 185 -2.76 -9.35 -7.15
N ASN A 186 -1.77 -10.22 -7.25
CA ASN A 186 -0.59 -10.17 -6.39
C ASN A 186 0.32 -9.01 -6.78
N ILE A 187 0.86 -8.32 -5.77
CA ILE A 187 1.89 -7.28 -5.94
C ILE A 187 3.25 -7.93 -5.73
N THR A 188 4.07 -8.00 -6.78
CA THR A 188 5.44 -8.50 -6.69
C THR A 188 6.34 -7.50 -5.98
N GLN A 189 6.17 -6.22 -6.29
CA GLN A 189 6.94 -5.12 -5.71
C GLN A 189 6.09 -3.85 -5.70
N ILE A 190 6.25 -3.00 -4.68
CA ILE A 190 5.69 -1.66 -4.65
C ILE A 190 6.76 -0.66 -4.27
N VAL A 191 6.87 0.41 -5.05
CA VAL A 191 7.86 1.48 -4.85
C VAL A 191 7.13 2.81 -4.86
N SER A 192 7.40 3.66 -3.89
CA SER A 192 6.88 5.02 -3.86
C SER A 192 8.05 6.00 -3.92
N CYS A 193 8.09 6.80 -4.98
CA CYS A 193 9.13 7.78 -5.25
C CYS A 193 8.49 9.16 -5.43
N TYR A 194 8.45 9.95 -4.36
CA TYR A 194 7.87 11.29 -4.36
C TYR A 194 6.39 11.29 -4.79
N ASN A 195 6.08 11.53 -6.05
CA ASN A 195 4.72 11.54 -6.61
C ASN A 195 4.41 10.29 -7.45
N ASP A 196 5.36 9.41 -7.66
CA ASP A 196 5.16 8.18 -8.42
C ASP A 196 4.99 6.99 -7.48
N THR A 197 3.92 6.22 -7.67
CA THR A 197 3.75 4.92 -7.06
C THR A 197 3.81 3.86 -8.15
N ILE A 198 4.83 3.03 -8.08
CA ILE A 198 5.10 1.97 -9.06
C ILE A 198 4.69 0.65 -8.44
N VAL A 199 3.76 -0.04 -9.06
CA VAL A 199 3.27 -1.36 -8.63
C VAL A 199 3.66 -2.38 -9.68
N LEU A 200 4.51 -3.34 -9.29
CA LEU A 200 4.87 -4.46 -10.15
C LEU A 200 3.93 -5.64 -9.90
N VAL A 201 3.53 -6.24 -11.00
CA VAL A 201 2.66 -7.42 -11.03
C VAL A 201 3.17 -8.38 -12.11
N ASP A 202 2.71 -9.61 -12.07
CA ASP A 202 2.89 -10.55 -13.18
C ASP A 202 2.34 -9.97 -14.48
N ALA A 203 3.08 -10.13 -15.59
CA ALA A 203 2.71 -9.58 -16.89
C ALA A 203 1.32 -10.05 -17.37
N MET A 204 0.92 -11.29 -17.03
CA MET A 204 -0.40 -11.83 -17.36
C MET A 204 -1.53 -11.07 -16.66
N LYS A 205 -1.24 -10.46 -15.50
CA LYS A 205 -2.19 -9.66 -14.71
C LYS A 205 -2.09 -8.16 -14.97
N ALA A 206 -1.15 -7.71 -15.76
CA ALA A 206 -0.84 -6.29 -15.96
C ALA A 206 -2.03 -5.46 -16.48
N TRP A 207 -2.73 -5.97 -17.49
CA TRP A 207 -3.90 -5.29 -18.04
C TRP A 207 -5.07 -5.25 -17.04
N GLU A 208 -5.29 -6.33 -16.31
CA GLU A 208 -6.32 -6.38 -15.28
C GLU A 208 -6.01 -5.39 -14.14
N ALA A 209 -4.75 -5.35 -13.67
CA ALA A 209 -4.29 -4.39 -12.68
C ALA A 209 -4.49 -2.94 -13.13
N TYR A 210 -4.10 -2.62 -14.37
CA TYR A 210 -4.32 -1.30 -14.94
C TYR A 210 -5.82 -0.94 -14.95
N ARG A 211 -6.67 -1.83 -15.46
CA ARG A 211 -8.12 -1.62 -15.59
C ARG A 211 -8.80 -1.36 -14.24
N VAL A 212 -8.48 -2.15 -13.21
CA VAL A 212 -9.11 -1.97 -11.89
C VAL A 212 -8.64 -0.68 -11.21
N LEU A 213 -7.37 -0.31 -11.35
CA LEU A 213 -6.85 0.95 -10.83
C LEU A 213 -7.39 2.15 -11.63
N GLU A 214 -7.56 2.03 -12.94
CA GLU A 214 -8.20 3.07 -13.74
C GLU A 214 -9.67 3.28 -13.32
N THR A 215 -10.39 2.20 -13.04
CA THR A 215 -11.76 2.26 -12.55
C THR A 215 -11.81 2.96 -11.18
N LEU A 216 -10.90 2.63 -10.27
CA LEU A 216 -10.77 3.32 -9.00
C LEU A 216 -10.56 4.82 -9.21
N ILE A 217 -9.59 5.22 -10.04
CA ILE A 217 -9.28 6.64 -10.31
C ILE A 217 -10.47 7.35 -10.93
N LYS A 218 -11.16 6.73 -11.88
CA LYS A 218 -12.36 7.31 -12.51
C LYS A 218 -13.48 7.53 -11.49
N SER A 219 -13.67 6.61 -10.55
CA SER A 219 -14.66 6.77 -9.46
C SER A 219 -14.34 7.92 -8.52
N MET A 220 -13.07 8.33 -8.45
CA MET A 220 -12.62 9.49 -7.64
C MET A 220 -12.79 10.83 -8.37
N ARG A 221 -12.98 10.85 -9.68
CA ARG A 221 -13.17 12.07 -10.47
C ARG A 221 -14.62 12.58 -10.47
N GLY A 222 -15.56 11.70 -10.31
CA GLY A 222 -17.03 11.98 -10.40
C GLY A 222 -17.69 12.02 -9.14
#